data_f4e2d0a2208393127d4f8efcc7f26c6e
#
_entry.id   f4e2d0a2208393127d4f8efcc7f26c6e
#
_cell.length_a   1.000
_cell.length_b   1.000
_cell.length_c   1.000
_cell.angle_alpha   90.00
_cell.angle_beta   90.00
_cell.angle_gamma   90.00
#
_symmetry.space_group_name_H-M   'P 1'
#
loop_
_entity.id
_entity.type
_entity.pdbx_description
1 polymer ?
#
loop_
_entity_poly.entity_id
_entity_poly.type
_entity_poly.pdbx_seq_one_letter_code
_entity_poly.pdbx_strand_id
1 'polypeptide(L)'
;MTAPIIITADMGKADQAWANGLRRAHFPAERNRVDAHITLFHHLPPSHLPEIKSRLAALVQNYPAPAADLSDVMLLGKAVAFRVDSPELLSLRDELADALRGLLIPQDQATPKLHITIQNKVEPPVAKALHAHLLESFRPRPLAISGLSAHYYRDGPWELIGRWSFRG
;
A
#
# COMPACT_ATOMS: atom_id res chain seq x y z
N MET A 1 -6.12 11.40 -21.26
CA MET A 1 -4.99 11.29 -20.34
C MET A 1 -4.74 9.86 -19.98
N THR A 2 -3.52 9.52 -19.85
CA THR A 2 -3.09 8.12 -19.79
C THR A 2 -2.30 7.80 -18.50
N ALA A 3 -2.52 8.58 -17.43
CA ALA A 3 -1.82 8.32 -16.19
C ALA A 3 -2.28 6.97 -15.61
N PRO A 4 -1.34 6.09 -15.24
CA PRO A 4 -1.71 4.80 -14.67
C PRO A 4 -2.41 4.95 -13.33
N ILE A 5 -3.20 3.93 -12.99
CA ILE A 5 -3.95 3.91 -11.73
C ILE A 5 -3.25 2.98 -10.76
N ILE A 6 -3.06 3.48 -9.52
CA ILE A 6 -2.51 2.73 -8.41
C ILE A 6 -3.65 2.41 -7.45
N ILE A 7 -3.73 1.17 -6.98
CA ILE A 7 -4.71 0.75 -5.98
C ILE A 7 -3.96 0.48 -4.68
N THR A 8 -4.46 1.06 -3.59
CA THR A 8 -3.89 0.88 -2.26
C THR A 8 -4.95 0.43 -1.27
N ALA A 9 -4.52 -0.19 -0.18
CA ALA A 9 -5.38 -0.43 0.97
C ALA A 9 -5.18 0.71 1.96
N ASP A 10 -6.29 1.21 2.51
CA ASP A 10 -6.26 2.29 3.50
C ASP A 10 -6.14 1.73 4.91
N MET A 11 -5.33 2.39 5.72
CA MET A 11 -5.19 2.06 7.14
C MET A 11 -6.19 2.84 7.97
N GLY A 12 -6.49 2.33 9.17
CA GLY A 12 -7.22 3.10 10.16
C GLY A 12 -6.46 4.37 10.55
N LYS A 13 -7.17 5.35 11.11
CA LYS A 13 -6.62 6.70 11.38
C LYS A 13 -5.35 6.67 12.24
N ALA A 14 -5.34 5.88 13.31
CA ALA A 14 -4.20 5.82 14.21
C ALA A 14 -2.97 5.23 13.53
N ASP A 15 -3.16 4.15 12.79
CA ASP A 15 -2.06 3.51 12.07
C ASP A 15 -1.55 4.40 10.94
N GLN A 16 -2.43 5.08 10.23
CA GLN A 16 -2.04 6.02 9.18
C GLN A 16 -1.20 7.16 9.76
N ALA A 17 -1.62 7.73 10.88
CA ALA A 17 -0.88 8.81 11.53
C ALA A 17 0.49 8.35 12.02
N TRP A 18 0.56 7.15 12.58
CA TRP A 18 1.81 6.54 13.04
C TRP A 18 2.79 6.36 11.87
N ALA A 19 2.33 5.75 10.78
CA ALA A 19 3.17 5.49 9.63
C ALA A 19 3.61 6.78 8.93
N ASN A 20 2.71 7.77 8.81
CA ASN A 20 3.05 9.07 8.25
C ASN A 20 4.11 9.78 9.11
N GLY A 21 4.03 9.64 10.43
CA GLY A 21 5.01 10.20 11.36
C GLY A 21 6.40 9.61 11.13
N LEU A 22 6.48 8.30 10.91
CA LEU A 22 7.74 7.65 10.60
C LEU A 22 8.33 8.11 9.26
N ARG A 23 7.47 8.30 8.26
CA ARG A 23 7.93 8.84 6.98
C ARG A 23 8.50 10.25 7.15
N ARG A 24 7.81 11.12 7.90
CA ARG A 24 8.33 12.47 8.15
C ARG A 24 9.67 12.46 8.88
N ALA A 25 9.86 11.49 9.76
CA ALA A 25 11.11 11.39 10.54
C ALA A 25 12.27 10.80 9.73
N HIS A 26 12.00 9.88 8.80
CA HIS A 26 13.04 9.05 8.20
C HIS A 26 13.11 9.09 6.68
N PHE A 27 12.04 9.39 5.99
CA PHE A 27 12.03 9.48 4.53
C PHE A 27 12.67 10.81 4.11
N PRO A 28 13.54 10.86 3.09
CA PRO A 28 14.07 12.13 2.61
C PRO A 28 12.94 13.10 2.28
N ALA A 29 12.97 14.28 2.90
CA ALA A 29 11.85 15.22 2.83
C ALA A 29 11.49 15.60 1.40
N GLU A 30 12.50 15.79 0.54
CA GLU A 30 12.29 16.17 -0.85
C GLU A 30 11.66 15.07 -1.71
N ARG A 31 11.63 13.83 -1.20
CA ARG A 31 11.07 12.68 -1.89
C ARG A 31 9.81 12.15 -1.22
N ASN A 32 9.43 12.70 -0.07
CA ASN A 32 8.26 12.25 0.69
C ASN A 32 7.02 12.97 0.17
N ARG A 33 6.50 12.51 -0.95
CA ARG A 33 5.43 13.17 -1.70
C ARG A 33 4.06 12.51 -1.56
N VAL A 34 4.01 11.34 -0.95
CA VAL A 34 2.76 10.61 -0.72
C VAL A 34 2.71 10.13 0.72
N ASP A 35 1.50 9.95 1.24
CA ASP A 35 1.31 9.37 2.56
C ASP A 35 1.72 7.90 2.58
N ALA A 36 1.98 7.37 3.76
CA ALA A 36 2.22 5.96 3.94
C ALA A 36 1.06 5.15 3.36
N HIS A 37 1.36 4.05 2.69
CA HIS A 37 0.35 3.28 1.96
C HIS A 37 0.76 1.82 1.82
N ILE A 38 -0.24 0.98 1.48
CA ILE A 38 -0.06 -0.43 1.17
C ILE A 38 -0.50 -0.61 -0.28
N THR A 39 0.43 -0.85 -1.19
CA THR A 39 0.12 -0.96 -2.61
C THR A 39 -0.38 -2.36 -2.96
N LEU A 40 -1.52 -2.42 -3.64
CA LEU A 40 -2.10 -3.65 -4.17
C LEU A 40 -1.83 -3.81 -5.66
N PHE A 41 -1.92 -2.73 -6.42
CA PHE A 41 -1.62 -2.70 -7.86
C PHE A 41 -0.84 -1.44 -8.19
N HIS A 42 0.21 -1.59 -8.98
CA HIS A 42 1.11 -0.50 -9.30
C HIS A 42 0.75 0.25 -10.58
N HIS A 43 0.05 -0.42 -11.51
CA HIS A 43 -0.15 0.18 -12.84
C HIS A 43 -1.35 -0.45 -13.53
N LEU A 44 -2.54 0.08 -13.29
CA LEU A 44 -3.75 -0.36 -14.01
C LEU A 44 -4.06 0.64 -15.12
N PRO A 45 -4.68 0.18 -16.23
CA PRO A 45 -4.95 1.05 -17.37
C PRO A 45 -6.08 2.05 -17.04
N PRO A 46 -5.85 3.36 -17.25
CA PRO A 46 -6.88 4.37 -16.96
C PRO A 46 -8.10 4.26 -17.85
N SER A 47 -7.99 3.61 -19.01
CA SER A 47 -9.13 3.37 -19.90
C SER A 47 -10.19 2.46 -19.28
N HIS A 48 -9.84 1.72 -18.21
CA HIS A 48 -10.77 0.81 -17.53
C HIS A 48 -11.22 1.37 -16.19
N LEU A 49 -11.09 2.68 -15.96
CA LEU A 49 -11.46 3.29 -14.70
C LEU A 49 -12.89 2.98 -14.24
N PRO A 50 -13.92 3.05 -15.10
CA PRO A 50 -15.28 2.73 -14.63
C PRO A 50 -15.41 1.31 -14.09
N GLU A 51 -14.78 0.34 -14.75
CA GLU A 51 -14.80 -1.05 -14.27
C GLU A 51 -14.03 -1.18 -12.96
N ILE A 52 -12.86 -0.56 -12.86
CA ILE A 52 -12.05 -0.59 -11.64
C ILE A 52 -12.84 -0.04 -10.46
N LYS A 53 -13.48 1.11 -10.62
CA LYS A 53 -14.31 1.72 -9.57
C LYS A 53 -15.45 0.79 -9.15
N SER A 54 -16.14 0.19 -10.11
CA SER A 54 -17.22 -0.74 -9.85
C SER A 54 -16.76 -1.97 -9.07
N ARG A 55 -15.60 -2.52 -9.43
CA ARG A 55 -15.01 -3.68 -8.74
C ARG A 55 -14.61 -3.35 -7.30
N LEU A 56 -14.01 -2.17 -7.09
CA LEU A 56 -13.63 -1.74 -5.74
C LEU A 56 -14.85 -1.55 -4.85
N ALA A 57 -15.89 -0.92 -5.37
CA ALA A 57 -17.14 -0.75 -4.65
C ALA A 57 -17.77 -2.09 -4.27
N ALA A 58 -17.76 -3.06 -5.18
CA ALA A 58 -18.31 -4.40 -4.93
C ALA A 58 -17.51 -5.13 -3.83
N LEU A 59 -16.20 -5.02 -3.83
CA LEU A 59 -15.37 -5.68 -2.81
C LEU A 59 -15.71 -5.18 -1.41
N VAL A 60 -15.78 -3.86 -1.23
CA VAL A 60 -16.05 -3.31 0.12
C VAL A 60 -17.48 -3.56 0.56
N GLN A 61 -18.41 -3.75 -0.37
CA GLN A 61 -19.79 -4.08 -0.04
C GLN A 61 -19.97 -5.56 0.34
N ASN A 62 -19.20 -6.43 -0.30
CA ASN A 62 -19.39 -7.89 -0.17
C ASN A 62 -18.54 -8.53 0.91
N TYR A 63 -17.52 -7.83 1.38
CA TYR A 63 -16.58 -8.39 2.37
C TYR A 63 -16.40 -7.44 3.55
N PRO A 64 -16.20 -8.00 4.76
CA PRO A 64 -15.83 -7.16 5.90
C PRO A 64 -14.40 -6.66 5.73
N ALA A 65 -14.00 -5.69 6.56
CA ALA A 65 -12.62 -5.23 6.59
C ALA A 65 -11.68 -6.41 6.84
N PRO A 66 -10.64 -6.59 6.00
CA PRO A 66 -9.73 -7.73 6.17
C PRO A 66 -8.89 -7.58 7.43
N ALA A 67 -8.66 -8.70 8.11
CA ALA A 67 -7.73 -8.74 9.22
C ALA A 67 -6.29 -8.65 8.69
N ALA A 68 -5.45 -7.90 9.38
CA ALA A 68 -4.05 -7.72 9.00
C ALA A 68 -3.18 -7.55 10.23
N ASP A 69 -1.90 -7.88 10.09
CA ASP A 69 -0.90 -7.71 11.12
C ASP A 69 0.35 -7.06 10.53
N LEU A 70 1.01 -6.23 11.34
CA LEU A 70 2.41 -5.87 11.10
C LEU A 70 3.25 -7.00 11.64
N SER A 71 4.02 -7.66 10.78
CA SER A 71 4.69 -8.90 11.14
C SER A 71 6.21 -8.77 11.25
N ASP A 72 6.81 -7.78 10.61
CA ASP A 72 8.27 -7.64 10.59
C ASP A 72 8.69 -6.26 10.11
N VAL A 73 9.95 -5.93 10.33
CA VAL A 73 10.61 -4.77 9.74
C VAL A 73 11.57 -5.27 8.67
N MET A 74 11.37 -4.79 7.44
CA MET A 74 12.11 -5.27 6.27
C MET A 74 13.20 -4.28 5.87
N LEU A 75 14.37 -4.79 5.55
CA LEU A 75 15.46 -4.03 4.93
C LEU A 75 15.48 -4.38 3.44
N LEU A 76 15.23 -3.39 2.60
CA LEU A 76 15.09 -3.56 1.14
C LEU A 76 16.20 -2.77 0.41
N GLY A 77 17.44 -3.01 0.76
CA GLY A 77 18.59 -2.31 0.17
C GLY A 77 18.66 -0.86 0.63
N LYS A 78 18.06 0.05 -0.13
CA LYS A 78 18.02 1.48 0.17
C LYS A 78 16.73 1.91 0.84
N ALA A 79 15.96 0.96 1.35
CA ALA A 79 14.63 1.22 1.89
C ALA A 79 14.39 0.42 3.15
N VAL A 80 13.50 0.94 4.01
CA VAL A 80 13.00 0.26 5.20
C VAL A 80 11.48 0.29 5.14
N ALA A 81 10.86 -0.86 5.39
CA ALA A 81 9.41 -1.00 5.34
C ALA A 81 8.93 -1.95 6.42
N PHE A 82 7.68 -1.80 6.85
CA PHE A 82 7.01 -2.78 7.69
C PHE A 82 6.28 -3.78 6.82
N ARG A 83 6.47 -5.05 7.12
CA ARG A 83 5.75 -6.12 6.43
C ARG A 83 4.31 -6.19 6.94
N VAL A 84 3.36 -6.25 6.01
CA VAL A 84 1.94 -6.44 6.31
C VAL A 84 1.59 -7.88 5.96
N ASP A 85 1.07 -8.61 6.93
CA ASP A 85 0.61 -9.97 6.73
C ASP A 85 -0.92 -9.99 6.79
N SER A 86 -1.55 -10.28 5.65
CA SER A 86 -3.01 -10.31 5.55
C SER A 86 -3.45 -11.25 4.43
N PRO A 87 -3.66 -12.53 4.74
CA PRO A 87 -4.22 -13.45 3.75
C PRO A 87 -5.57 -12.99 3.21
N GLU A 88 -6.39 -12.35 4.05
CA GLU A 88 -7.70 -11.84 3.62
C GLU A 88 -7.57 -10.72 2.60
N LEU A 89 -6.65 -9.77 2.82
CA LEU A 89 -6.42 -8.68 1.87
C LEU A 89 -5.85 -9.22 0.56
N LEU A 90 -4.92 -10.17 0.63
CA LEU A 90 -4.39 -10.82 -0.57
C LEU A 90 -5.48 -11.56 -1.34
N SER A 91 -6.43 -12.18 -0.64
CA SER A 91 -7.56 -12.86 -1.28
C SER A 91 -8.44 -11.86 -2.05
N LEU A 92 -8.72 -10.70 -1.46
CA LEU A 92 -9.46 -9.64 -2.16
C LEU A 92 -8.68 -9.12 -3.36
N ARG A 93 -7.37 -8.96 -3.21
CA ARG A 93 -6.50 -8.53 -4.29
C ARG A 93 -6.52 -9.54 -5.43
N ASP A 94 -6.51 -10.84 -5.13
CA ASP A 94 -6.56 -11.90 -6.14
C ASP A 94 -7.89 -11.88 -6.90
N GLU A 95 -8.99 -11.62 -6.21
CA GLU A 95 -10.30 -11.51 -6.87
C GLU A 95 -10.31 -10.35 -7.86
N LEU A 96 -9.74 -9.21 -7.49
CA LEU A 96 -9.63 -8.07 -8.38
C LEU A 96 -8.67 -8.36 -9.55
N ALA A 97 -7.57 -9.03 -9.29
CA ALA A 97 -6.61 -9.42 -10.33
C ALA A 97 -7.28 -10.34 -11.37
N ASP A 98 -8.09 -11.31 -10.91
CA ASP A 98 -8.81 -12.20 -11.80
C ASP A 98 -9.81 -11.43 -12.67
N ALA A 99 -10.51 -10.46 -12.10
CA ALA A 99 -11.47 -9.63 -12.84
C ALA A 99 -10.77 -8.76 -13.90
N LEU A 100 -9.51 -8.41 -13.68
CA LEU A 100 -8.72 -7.58 -14.59
C LEU A 100 -7.68 -8.38 -15.36
N ARG A 101 -7.89 -9.70 -15.49
CA ARG A 101 -6.98 -10.57 -16.21
C ARG A 101 -6.76 -10.06 -17.64
N GLY A 102 -5.50 -10.07 -18.07
CA GLY A 102 -5.10 -9.57 -19.37
C GLY A 102 -4.75 -8.09 -19.40
N LEU A 103 -5.05 -7.36 -18.31
CA LEU A 103 -4.77 -5.93 -18.21
C LEU A 103 -3.59 -5.61 -17.30
N LEU A 104 -3.02 -6.60 -16.62
CA LEU A 104 -2.00 -6.38 -15.62
C LEU A 104 -0.60 -6.37 -16.22
N ILE A 105 0.22 -5.41 -15.81
CA ILE A 105 1.65 -5.45 -16.11
C ILE A 105 2.31 -6.62 -15.36
N PRO A 106 3.49 -7.11 -15.78
CA PRO A 106 4.13 -8.27 -15.13
C PRO A 106 4.27 -8.12 -13.62
N GLN A 107 4.62 -6.94 -13.12
CA GLN A 107 4.74 -6.68 -11.68
C GLN A 107 3.44 -6.99 -10.94
N ASP A 108 2.30 -6.61 -11.53
CA ASP A 108 0.99 -6.78 -10.90
C ASP A 108 0.41 -8.18 -11.09
N GLN A 109 0.98 -8.98 -11.96
CA GLN A 109 0.58 -10.40 -12.13
C GLN A 109 1.07 -11.27 -10.98
N ALA A 110 2.16 -10.88 -10.34
CA ALA A 110 2.71 -11.61 -9.20
C ALA A 110 1.98 -11.23 -7.91
N THR A 111 1.90 -12.16 -6.97
CA THR A 111 1.36 -11.86 -5.64
C THR A 111 2.32 -10.90 -4.92
N PRO A 112 1.85 -9.72 -4.50
CA PRO A 112 2.73 -8.75 -3.86
C PRO A 112 3.10 -9.16 -2.44
N LYS A 113 4.27 -8.70 -1.99
CA LYS A 113 4.61 -8.72 -0.57
C LYS A 113 4.12 -7.39 0.01
N LEU A 114 3.00 -7.43 0.71
CA LEU A 114 2.39 -6.22 1.24
C LEU A 114 3.31 -5.57 2.28
N HIS A 115 3.49 -4.25 2.17
CA HIS A 115 4.38 -3.53 3.07
C HIS A 115 4.05 -2.04 3.09
N ILE A 116 4.55 -1.39 4.15
CA ILE A 116 4.42 0.07 4.32
C ILE A 116 5.85 0.62 4.34
N THR A 117 6.23 1.33 3.29
CA THR A 117 7.56 1.94 3.19
C THR A 117 7.62 3.21 4.03
N ILE A 118 8.62 3.30 4.92
CA ILE A 118 8.82 4.48 5.76
C ILE A 118 10.11 5.22 5.44
N GLN A 119 11.03 4.60 4.71
CA GLN A 119 12.27 5.22 4.25
C GLN A 119 12.65 4.59 2.93
N ASN A 120 13.08 5.39 1.97
CA ASN A 120 13.54 4.89 0.68
C ASN A 120 14.51 5.90 0.06
N LYS A 121 15.31 5.42 -0.89
CA LYS A 121 16.25 6.26 -1.67
C LYS A 121 17.28 6.94 -0.78
N VAL A 122 17.70 6.23 0.27
CA VAL A 122 18.84 6.62 1.11
C VAL A 122 20.03 5.71 0.81
N GLU A 123 21.19 6.07 1.30
CA GLU A 123 22.35 5.19 1.16
C GLU A 123 22.16 3.92 1.99
N PRO A 124 22.67 2.76 1.52
CA PRO A 124 22.47 1.49 2.23
C PRO A 124 22.83 1.51 3.72
N PRO A 125 23.95 2.15 4.17
CA PRO A 125 24.23 2.21 5.60
C PRO A 125 23.18 2.95 6.41
N VAL A 126 22.53 3.98 5.83
CA VAL A 126 21.45 4.73 6.50
C VAL A 126 20.24 3.83 6.69
N ALA A 127 19.84 3.10 5.65
CA ALA A 127 18.71 2.18 5.73
C ALA A 127 19.00 1.07 6.75
N LYS A 128 20.20 0.53 6.73
CA LYS A 128 20.60 -0.55 7.63
C LYS A 128 20.56 -0.09 9.10
N ALA A 129 20.99 1.14 9.37
CA ALA A 129 20.97 1.70 10.72
C ALA A 129 19.53 1.88 11.23
N LEU A 130 18.62 2.38 10.40
CA LEU A 130 17.23 2.53 10.78
C LEU A 130 16.58 1.17 11.03
N HIS A 131 16.83 0.21 10.14
CA HIS A 131 16.31 -1.15 10.30
C HIS A 131 16.71 -1.75 11.64
N ALA A 132 17.99 -1.66 11.99
CA ALA A 132 18.50 -2.18 13.26
C ALA A 132 17.85 -1.48 14.45
N HIS A 133 17.69 -0.15 14.37
CA HIS A 133 17.07 0.64 15.43
C HIS A 133 15.60 0.23 15.65
N LEU A 134 14.86 0.08 14.57
CA LEU A 134 13.43 -0.29 14.67
C LEU A 134 13.24 -1.69 15.21
N LEU A 135 14.13 -2.62 14.85
CA LEU A 135 14.07 -4.00 15.36
C LEU A 135 14.19 -4.09 16.88
N GLU A 136 14.88 -3.14 17.51
CA GLU A 136 15.06 -3.16 18.97
C GLU A 136 13.75 -3.10 19.74
N SER A 137 12.78 -2.36 19.22
CA SER A 137 11.49 -2.15 19.91
C SER A 137 10.29 -2.72 19.17
N PHE A 138 10.48 -3.23 17.95
CA PHE A 138 9.35 -3.73 17.16
C PHE A 138 8.76 -4.98 17.80
N ARG A 139 7.42 -5.01 17.84
CA ARG A 139 6.65 -6.21 18.20
C ARG A 139 5.53 -6.37 17.18
N PRO A 140 5.27 -7.58 16.68
CA PRO A 140 4.12 -7.83 15.81
C PRO A 140 2.83 -7.37 16.49
N ARG A 141 1.96 -6.73 15.70
CA ARG A 141 0.67 -6.24 16.22
C ARG A 141 -0.36 -6.16 15.10
N PRO A 142 -1.66 -6.13 15.47
CA PRO A 142 -2.71 -5.92 14.48
C PRO A 142 -2.57 -4.57 13.78
N LEU A 143 -2.97 -4.55 12.51
CA LEU A 143 -3.04 -3.34 11.69
C LEU A 143 -4.48 -3.21 11.21
N ALA A 144 -5.08 -2.04 11.38
CA ALA A 144 -6.44 -1.81 10.93
C ALA A 144 -6.45 -1.46 9.43
N ILE A 145 -7.25 -2.18 8.66
CA ILE A 145 -7.52 -1.89 7.25
C ILE A 145 -8.92 -1.32 7.16
N SER A 146 -9.06 -0.09 6.65
CA SER A 146 -10.34 0.62 6.65
C SER A 146 -11.01 0.69 5.29
N GLY A 147 -10.27 0.55 4.20
CA GLY A 147 -10.84 0.68 2.87
C GLY A 147 -9.84 0.46 1.77
N LEU A 148 -10.27 0.77 0.55
CA LEU A 148 -9.46 0.71 -0.65
C LEU A 148 -9.47 2.09 -1.30
N SER A 149 -8.36 2.48 -1.95
CA SER A 149 -8.26 3.75 -2.64
C SER A 149 -7.67 3.57 -4.03
N ALA A 150 -8.07 4.43 -4.94
CA ALA A 150 -7.49 4.50 -6.28
C ALA A 150 -6.88 5.87 -6.49
N HIS A 151 -5.72 5.92 -7.13
CA HIS A 151 -4.98 7.15 -7.38
C HIS A 151 -4.43 7.15 -8.81
N TYR A 152 -4.32 8.33 -9.41
CA TYR A 152 -3.50 8.51 -10.61
C TYR A 152 -2.05 8.74 -10.19
N TYR A 153 -1.14 8.05 -10.88
CA TYR A 153 0.29 8.34 -10.74
C TYR A 153 0.67 9.40 -11.78
N ARG A 154 1.05 10.59 -11.30
CA ARG A 154 1.36 11.73 -12.16
C ARG A 154 2.74 12.30 -11.86
N ASP A 155 3.73 11.42 -11.74
CA ASP A 155 5.12 11.84 -11.58
C ASP A 155 5.28 12.94 -10.51
N GLY A 156 5.03 12.57 -9.28
CA GLY A 156 5.05 13.44 -8.12
C GLY A 156 3.99 13.00 -7.14
N PRO A 157 3.29 13.92 -6.49
CA PRO A 157 2.18 13.54 -5.62
C PRO A 157 1.10 12.82 -6.40
N TRP A 158 0.53 11.77 -5.78
CA TRP A 158 -0.56 11.03 -6.42
C TRP A 158 -1.85 11.85 -6.36
N GLU A 159 -2.67 11.72 -7.40
CA GLU A 159 -3.97 12.37 -7.43
C GLU A 159 -5.04 11.35 -7.04
N LEU A 160 -5.77 11.60 -5.95
CA LEU A 160 -6.81 10.71 -5.48
C LEU A 160 -7.98 10.66 -6.47
N ILE A 161 -8.37 9.44 -6.86
CA ILE A 161 -9.56 9.20 -7.68
C ILE A 161 -10.77 8.98 -6.76
N GLY A 162 -10.63 8.13 -5.74
CA GLY A 162 -11.70 7.83 -4.81
C GLY A 162 -11.28 6.87 -3.71
N ARG A 163 -12.12 6.77 -2.69
CA ARG A 163 -11.96 5.86 -1.56
C ARG A 163 -13.25 5.08 -1.35
N TRP A 164 -13.10 3.82 -0.98
CA TRP A 164 -14.22 2.93 -0.70
C TRP A 164 -13.97 2.28 0.66
N SER A 165 -14.84 2.55 1.63
CA SER A 165 -14.67 2.04 3.00
C SER A 165 -15.34 0.69 3.16
N PHE A 166 -14.66 -0.23 3.86
CA PHE A 166 -15.27 -1.49 4.26
C PHE A 166 -16.34 -1.23 5.32
N ARG A 167 -17.32 -2.09 5.36
CA ARG A 167 -18.31 -2.07 6.43
C ARG A 167 -17.69 -2.65 7.71
N GLY A 168 -17.76 -1.87 8.76
CA GLY A 168 -17.34 -2.14 10.12
C GLY A 168 -16.52 -3.32 10.48
#